data_1ca764923e6841049314ac6726e546d3
#
_entry.id   1ca764923e6841049314ac6726e546d3
#
_cell.length_a   1.000
_cell.length_b   1.000
_cell.length_c   1.000
_cell.angle_alpha   90.00
_cell.angle_beta   90.00
_cell.angle_gamma   90.00
#
_symmetry.space_group_name_H-M   'P 1'
#
loop_
_entity.id
_entity.type
_entity.pdbx_description
1 polymer ?
#
loop_
_entity_poly.entity_id
_entity_poly.type
_entity_poly.pdbx_seq_one_letter_code
_entity_poly.pdbx_strand_id
1 'polypeptide(L)'
;VAGAVASTILIASAVAQVFAGRIPPQRAVVMGCAILIVGMVILAVALELSSLVGLVAAAIVAGIGQGIAFSRGLAAVAERTPEGRRAEVSSTYFVVAYVAISLPVIGEGLAAQHWGLRTAGVSFAIAVGVLAVICLVAIMVQESRKGTADTI
;
A
#
# COMPACT_ATOMS: atom_id res chain seq x y z
N VAL A 1 18.96 -13.30 0.63
CA VAL A 1 18.55 -12.12 -0.16
C VAL A 1 17.06 -11.82 0.06
N ALA A 2 16.14 -12.78 -0.14
CA ALA A 2 14.69 -12.54 0.01
C ALA A 2 14.29 -12.01 1.39
N GLY A 3 14.81 -12.63 2.47
CA GLY A 3 14.55 -12.16 3.84
C GLY A 3 15.05 -10.75 4.12
N ALA A 4 16.19 -10.35 3.55
CA ALA A 4 16.71 -9.00 3.69
C ALA A 4 15.82 -7.96 2.99
N VAL A 5 15.34 -8.26 1.79
CA VAL A 5 14.39 -7.39 1.07
C VAL A 5 13.08 -7.25 1.83
N ALA A 6 12.53 -8.36 2.33
CA ALA A 6 11.31 -8.34 3.15
C ALA A 6 11.49 -7.53 4.45
N SER A 7 12.62 -7.67 5.13
CA SER A 7 12.94 -6.87 6.31
C SER A 7 13.05 -5.38 5.98
N THR A 8 13.62 -5.03 4.83
CA THR A 8 13.74 -3.65 4.36
C THR A 8 12.37 -3.01 4.16
N ILE A 9 11.41 -3.71 3.55
CA ILE A 9 10.03 -3.23 3.39
C ILE A 9 9.41 -2.93 4.76
N LEU A 10 9.53 -3.86 5.70
CA LEU A 10 8.93 -3.71 7.03
C LEU A 10 9.54 -2.57 7.83
N ILE A 11 10.86 -2.43 7.79
CA ILE A 11 11.57 -1.33 8.47
C ILE A 11 11.16 0.02 7.86
N ALA A 12 11.19 0.13 6.53
CA ALA A 12 10.77 1.34 5.83
C ALA A 12 9.31 1.71 6.14
N SER A 13 8.43 0.71 6.18
CA SER A 13 7.02 0.87 6.54
C SER A 13 6.86 1.35 7.99
N ALA A 14 7.56 0.74 8.95
CA ALA A 14 7.50 1.14 10.36
C ALA A 14 8.00 2.57 10.58
N VAL A 15 9.12 2.93 9.97
CA VAL A 15 9.67 4.29 10.04
C VAL A 15 8.69 5.30 9.44
N ALA A 16 8.13 5.01 8.28
CA ALA A 16 7.17 5.89 7.62
C ALA A 16 5.91 6.12 8.45
N GLN A 17 5.42 5.11 9.17
CA GLN A 17 4.26 5.23 10.06
C GLN A 17 4.49 6.23 11.20
N VAL A 18 5.69 6.26 11.77
CA VAL A 18 6.04 7.20 12.85
C VAL A 18 5.95 8.65 12.35
N PHE A 19 6.44 8.92 11.15
CA PHE A 19 6.43 10.28 10.58
C PHE A 19 5.08 10.67 9.98
N ALA A 20 4.30 9.72 9.50
CA ALA A 20 2.99 9.94 8.88
C ALA A 20 1.97 10.58 9.84
N GLY A 21 2.14 10.43 11.16
CA GLY A 21 1.26 11.00 12.18
C GLY A 21 1.07 12.52 12.11
N ARG A 22 2.00 13.22 11.47
CA ARG A 22 1.97 14.69 11.32
C ARG A 22 1.16 15.18 10.11
N ILE A 23 0.74 14.27 9.22
CA ILE A 23 0.05 14.61 7.99
C ILE A 23 -1.45 14.29 8.14
N PRO A 24 -2.37 15.17 7.68
CA PRO A 24 -3.80 14.88 7.71
C PRO A 24 -4.11 13.53 7.02
N PRO A 25 -4.99 12.67 7.60
CA PRO A 25 -5.18 11.31 7.13
C PRO A 25 -5.50 11.19 5.64
N GLN A 26 -6.40 12.03 5.13
CA GLN A 26 -6.84 11.97 3.73
C GLN A 26 -5.69 12.24 2.74
N ARG A 27 -4.91 13.32 2.98
CA ARG A 27 -3.75 13.66 2.14
C ARG A 27 -2.65 12.61 2.23
N ALA A 28 -2.44 12.07 3.42
CA ALA A 28 -1.43 11.05 3.64
C ALA A 28 -1.76 9.74 2.92
N VAL A 29 -3.03 9.33 2.86
CA VAL A 29 -3.45 8.13 2.10
C VAL A 29 -3.19 8.34 0.60
N VAL A 30 -3.53 9.49 0.05
CA VAL A 30 -3.24 9.83 -1.35
C VAL A 30 -1.74 9.78 -1.64
N MET A 31 -0.93 10.41 -0.78
CA MET A 31 0.54 10.36 -0.90
C MET A 31 1.07 8.93 -0.79
N GLY A 32 0.57 8.15 0.16
CA GLY A 32 0.95 6.76 0.36
C GLY A 32 0.66 5.90 -0.87
N CYS A 33 -0.51 6.04 -1.48
CA CYS A 33 -0.87 5.36 -2.72
C CYS A 33 0.04 5.77 -3.89
N ALA A 34 0.33 7.06 -4.04
CA ALA A 34 1.22 7.55 -5.10
C ALA A 34 2.65 7.00 -4.94
N ILE A 35 3.20 7.03 -3.72
CA ILE A 35 4.51 6.47 -3.42
C ILE A 35 4.53 4.95 -3.67
N LEU A 36 3.46 4.24 -3.30
CA LEU A 36 3.33 2.81 -3.54
C LEU A 36 3.34 2.48 -5.04
N ILE A 37 2.63 3.26 -5.86
CA ILE A 37 2.65 3.11 -7.33
C ILE A 37 4.07 3.24 -7.87
N VAL A 38 4.80 4.28 -7.44
CA VAL A 38 6.21 4.47 -7.83
C VAL A 38 7.06 3.26 -7.39
N GLY A 39 6.86 2.76 -6.17
CA GLY A 39 7.53 1.56 -5.67
C GLY A 39 7.26 0.33 -6.54
N MET A 40 6.02 0.13 -7.00
CA MET A 40 5.66 -0.99 -7.88
C MET A 40 6.30 -0.86 -9.27
N VAL A 41 6.39 0.34 -9.82
CA VAL A 41 7.10 0.59 -11.08
C VAL A 41 8.58 0.27 -10.94
N ILE A 42 9.24 0.73 -9.87
CA ILE A 42 10.64 0.42 -9.60
C ILE A 42 10.84 -1.09 -9.44
N LEU A 43 9.92 -1.78 -8.76
CA LEU A 43 9.96 -3.22 -8.57
C LEU A 43 9.91 -3.96 -9.92
N ALA A 44 8.95 -3.62 -10.77
CA ALA A 44 8.81 -4.23 -12.08
C ALA A 44 10.08 -4.04 -12.93
N VAL A 45 10.60 -2.82 -12.98
CA VAL A 45 11.86 -2.51 -13.71
C VAL A 45 13.05 -3.26 -13.11
N ALA A 46 13.16 -3.30 -11.78
CA ALA A 46 14.26 -4.00 -11.09
C ALA A 46 14.26 -5.51 -11.38
N LEU A 47 13.08 -6.12 -11.47
CA LEU A 47 12.92 -7.54 -11.83
C LEU A 47 13.31 -7.78 -13.29
N GLU A 48 12.92 -6.88 -14.20
CA GLU A 48 13.30 -6.98 -15.61
C GLU A 48 14.81 -6.86 -15.81
N LEU A 49 15.47 -5.95 -15.08
CA LEU A 49 16.91 -5.74 -15.13
C LEU A 49 17.71 -6.69 -14.24
N SER A 50 17.04 -7.57 -13.48
CA SER A 50 17.68 -8.46 -12.49
C SER A 50 18.58 -7.70 -11.50
N SER A 51 18.20 -6.48 -11.11
CA SER A 51 18.99 -5.57 -10.29
C SER A 51 18.66 -5.70 -8.81
N LEU A 52 19.60 -6.19 -8.00
CA LEU A 52 19.45 -6.26 -6.55
C LEU A 52 19.31 -4.87 -5.90
N VAL A 53 20.06 -3.90 -6.39
CA VAL A 53 19.96 -2.51 -5.91
C VAL A 53 18.59 -1.93 -6.21
N GLY A 54 18.04 -2.21 -7.40
CA GLY A 54 16.67 -1.85 -7.77
C GLY A 54 15.63 -2.50 -6.87
N LEU A 55 15.80 -3.78 -6.51
CA LEU A 55 14.91 -4.48 -5.59
C LEU A 55 14.90 -3.85 -4.20
N VAL A 56 16.06 -3.48 -3.67
CA VAL A 56 16.17 -2.80 -2.37
C VAL A 56 15.54 -1.41 -2.43
N ALA A 57 15.78 -0.65 -3.50
CA ALA A 57 15.15 0.66 -3.70
C ALA A 57 13.63 0.55 -3.78
N ALA A 58 13.11 -0.42 -4.54
CA ALA A 58 11.67 -0.72 -4.62
C ALA A 58 11.10 -1.05 -3.24
N ALA A 59 11.80 -1.89 -2.46
CA ALA A 59 11.41 -2.28 -1.11
C ALA A 59 11.27 -1.07 -0.16
N ILE A 60 12.23 -0.14 -0.22
CA ILE A 60 12.19 1.09 0.58
C ILE A 60 11.00 1.95 0.18
N VAL A 61 10.87 2.25 -1.11
CA VAL A 61 9.82 3.15 -1.63
C VAL A 61 8.43 2.54 -1.39
N ALA A 62 8.23 1.26 -1.73
CA ALA A 62 6.97 0.57 -1.49
C ALA A 62 6.63 0.48 -0.01
N GLY A 63 7.61 0.19 0.85
CA GLY A 63 7.44 0.15 2.30
C GLY A 63 7.00 1.50 2.87
N ILE A 64 7.59 2.59 2.43
CA ILE A 64 7.17 3.95 2.83
C ILE A 64 5.72 4.20 2.41
N GLY A 65 5.37 3.95 1.14
CA GLY A 65 4.02 4.16 0.62
C GLY A 65 2.97 3.34 1.36
N GLN A 66 3.26 2.05 1.55
CA GLN A 66 2.39 1.12 2.30
C GLN A 66 2.22 1.56 3.76
N GLY A 67 3.31 1.93 4.43
CA GLY A 67 3.27 2.33 5.84
C GLY A 67 2.41 3.58 6.06
N ILE A 68 2.57 4.58 5.22
CA ILE A 68 1.76 5.80 5.26
C ILE A 68 0.29 5.47 4.97
N ALA A 69 0.00 4.76 3.87
CA ALA A 69 -1.37 4.46 3.46
C ALA A 69 -2.10 3.62 4.52
N PHE A 70 -1.44 2.61 5.09
CA PHE A 70 -2.03 1.73 6.10
C PHE A 70 -2.34 2.46 7.40
N SER A 71 -1.35 3.15 7.98
CA SER A 71 -1.52 3.82 9.28
C SER A 71 -2.52 4.97 9.20
N ARG A 72 -2.49 5.74 8.13
CA ARG A 72 -3.40 6.88 7.96
C ARG A 72 -4.78 6.46 7.47
N GLY A 73 -4.88 5.35 6.72
CA GLY A 73 -6.14 4.70 6.39
C GLY A 73 -6.89 4.26 7.65
N LEU A 74 -6.21 3.58 8.57
CA LEU A 74 -6.77 3.19 9.87
C LEU A 74 -7.22 4.43 10.68
N ALA A 75 -6.40 5.47 10.74
CA ALA A 75 -6.74 6.71 11.44
C ALA A 75 -7.98 7.40 10.84
N ALA A 76 -8.06 7.48 9.50
CA ALA A 76 -9.20 8.06 8.81
C ALA A 76 -10.53 7.33 9.10
N VAL A 77 -10.47 6.01 9.22
CA VAL A 77 -11.65 5.19 9.59
C VAL A 77 -12.00 5.39 11.06
N ALA A 78 -11.01 5.39 11.95
CA ALA A 78 -11.21 5.59 13.40
C ALA A 78 -11.79 6.97 13.74
N GLU A 79 -11.35 8.04 13.06
CA GLU A 79 -11.84 9.41 13.25
C GLU A 79 -13.33 9.56 12.89
N ARG A 80 -13.83 8.78 11.93
CA ARG A 80 -15.24 8.80 11.51
C ARG A 80 -16.13 7.87 12.31
N THR A 81 -15.55 7.11 13.24
CA THR A 81 -16.27 6.10 14.03
C THR A 81 -16.57 6.65 15.42
N PRO A 82 -17.81 6.51 15.93
CA PRO A 82 -18.16 6.84 17.31
C PRO A 82 -17.25 6.11 18.31
N GLU A 83 -16.91 6.76 19.44
CA GLU A 83 -15.94 6.24 20.40
C GLU A 83 -16.24 4.82 20.89
N GLY A 84 -17.51 4.51 21.15
CA GLY A 84 -17.94 3.17 21.61
C GLY A 84 -17.77 2.03 20.57
N ARG A 85 -17.51 2.34 19.30
CA ARG A 85 -17.37 1.34 18.24
C ARG A 85 -15.98 1.33 17.59
N ARG A 86 -15.05 2.15 18.08
CA ARG A 86 -13.71 2.24 17.48
C ARG A 86 -12.94 0.93 17.52
N ALA A 87 -13.07 0.15 18.60
CA ALA A 87 -12.40 -1.15 18.71
C ALA A 87 -12.94 -2.16 17.67
N GLU A 88 -14.26 -2.23 17.51
CA GLU A 88 -14.92 -3.10 16.54
C GLU A 88 -14.48 -2.78 15.10
N VAL A 89 -14.51 -1.50 14.74
CA VAL A 89 -14.14 -1.03 13.39
C VAL A 89 -12.67 -1.22 13.12
N SER A 90 -11.79 -0.98 14.10
CA SER A 90 -10.37 -1.25 13.97
C SER A 90 -10.08 -2.73 13.77
N SER A 91 -10.75 -3.61 14.52
CA SER A 91 -10.63 -5.07 14.34
C SER A 91 -11.06 -5.50 12.94
N THR A 92 -12.18 -4.98 12.47
CA THR A 92 -12.68 -5.25 11.11
C THR A 92 -11.68 -4.76 10.04
N TYR A 93 -11.10 -3.58 10.24
CA TYR A 93 -10.06 -3.05 9.34
C TYR A 93 -8.87 -4.01 9.23
N PHE A 94 -8.38 -4.52 10.35
CA PHE A 94 -7.28 -5.50 10.36
C PHE A 94 -7.66 -6.80 9.66
N VAL A 95 -8.86 -7.34 9.90
CA VAL A 95 -9.33 -8.56 9.23
C VAL A 95 -9.36 -8.36 7.72
N VAL A 96 -9.95 -7.26 7.24
CA VAL A 96 -9.99 -6.93 5.81
C VAL A 96 -8.58 -6.75 5.24
N ALA A 97 -7.69 -6.07 5.97
CA ALA A 97 -6.31 -5.88 5.56
C ALA A 97 -5.55 -7.20 5.44
N TYR A 98 -5.69 -8.10 6.42
CA TYR A 98 -5.05 -9.42 6.37
C TYR A 98 -5.57 -10.27 5.22
N VAL A 99 -6.87 -10.30 4.96
CA VAL A 99 -7.45 -11.00 3.81
C VAL A 99 -6.94 -10.40 2.50
N ALA A 100 -6.93 -9.07 2.40
CA ALA A 100 -6.45 -8.36 1.20
C ALA A 100 -4.97 -8.60 0.91
N ILE A 101 -4.13 -8.79 1.93
CA ILE A 101 -2.72 -9.14 1.77
C ILE A 101 -2.53 -10.63 1.46
N SER A 102 -3.31 -11.50 2.12
CA SER A 102 -3.15 -12.95 1.98
C SER A 102 -3.48 -13.45 0.57
N LEU A 103 -4.51 -12.92 -0.07
CA LEU A 103 -4.92 -13.34 -1.40
C LEU A 103 -3.83 -13.12 -2.46
N PRO A 104 -3.22 -11.91 -2.60
CA PRO A 104 -2.12 -11.70 -3.52
C PRO A 104 -0.88 -12.54 -3.21
N VAL A 105 -0.54 -12.70 -1.92
CA VAL A 105 0.64 -13.48 -1.51
C VAL A 105 0.50 -14.97 -1.89
N ILE A 106 -0.68 -15.55 -1.64
CA ILE A 106 -0.95 -16.93 -2.05
C ILE A 106 -0.94 -17.04 -3.58
N GLY A 107 -1.58 -16.10 -4.27
CA GLY A 107 -1.60 -16.05 -5.73
C GLY A 107 -0.20 -15.94 -6.33
N GLU A 108 0.66 -15.08 -5.75
CA GLU A 108 2.06 -14.93 -6.16
C GLU A 108 2.86 -16.23 -5.94
N GLY A 109 2.67 -16.89 -4.79
CA GLY A 109 3.32 -18.17 -4.50
C GLY A 109 2.97 -19.26 -5.51
N LEU A 110 1.69 -19.36 -5.91
CA LEU A 110 1.24 -20.30 -6.93
C LEU A 110 1.77 -19.92 -8.33
N ALA A 111 1.71 -18.64 -8.68
CA ALA A 111 2.22 -18.12 -9.94
C ALA A 111 3.73 -18.38 -10.09
N ALA A 112 4.50 -18.21 -9.01
CA ALA A 112 5.93 -18.46 -8.99
C ALA A 112 6.29 -19.93 -9.27
N GLN A 113 5.47 -20.87 -8.83
CA GLN A 113 5.66 -22.28 -9.09
C GLN A 113 5.44 -22.65 -10.57
N HIS A 114 4.50 -21.99 -11.25
CA HIS A 114 4.13 -22.31 -12.61
C HIS A 114 4.87 -21.47 -13.66
N TRP A 115 5.12 -20.19 -13.38
CA TRP A 115 5.65 -19.22 -14.36
C TRP A 115 7.01 -18.64 -13.96
N GLY A 116 7.55 -19.05 -12.82
CA GLY A 116 8.82 -18.56 -12.27
C GLY A 116 8.69 -17.25 -11.51
N LEU A 117 9.66 -17.02 -10.63
CA LEU A 117 9.66 -15.89 -9.66
C LEU A 117 9.60 -14.51 -10.32
N ARG A 118 10.25 -14.33 -11.48
CA ARG A 118 10.28 -13.06 -12.19
C ARG A 118 8.90 -12.68 -12.71
N THR A 119 8.26 -13.60 -13.43
CA THR A 119 6.92 -13.39 -14.00
C THR A 119 5.89 -13.17 -12.88
N ALA A 120 5.95 -13.95 -11.82
CA ALA A 120 5.07 -13.80 -10.67
C ALA A 120 5.26 -12.42 -10.02
N GLY A 121 6.50 -11.99 -9.76
CA GLY A 121 6.78 -10.70 -9.15
C GLY A 121 6.35 -9.51 -10.01
N VAL A 122 6.53 -9.58 -11.32
CA VAL A 122 6.04 -8.54 -12.25
C VAL A 122 4.51 -8.49 -12.24
N SER A 123 3.85 -9.65 -12.30
CA SER A 123 2.38 -9.75 -12.24
C SER A 123 1.84 -9.18 -10.93
N PHE A 124 2.50 -9.47 -9.81
CA PHE A 124 2.16 -8.92 -8.50
C PHE A 124 2.32 -7.39 -8.48
N ALA A 125 3.44 -6.88 -8.99
CA ALA A 125 3.68 -5.44 -9.07
C ALA A 125 2.61 -4.72 -9.88
N ILE A 126 2.19 -5.30 -11.00
CA ILE A 126 1.10 -4.76 -11.83
C ILE A 126 -0.23 -4.80 -11.05
N ALA A 127 -0.58 -5.92 -10.44
CA ALA A 127 -1.84 -6.07 -9.71
C ALA A 127 -1.94 -5.07 -8.54
N VAL A 128 -0.90 -4.95 -7.73
CA VAL A 128 -0.85 -4.00 -6.61
C VAL A 128 -0.83 -2.55 -7.11
N GLY A 129 -0.09 -2.28 -8.18
CA GLY A 129 -0.05 -0.95 -8.80
C GLY A 129 -1.42 -0.52 -9.31
N VAL A 130 -2.14 -1.39 -10.02
CA VAL A 130 -3.51 -1.14 -10.51
C VAL A 130 -4.47 -0.91 -9.34
N LEU A 131 -4.39 -1.72 -8.30
CA LEU A 131 -5.22 -1.55 -7.09
C LEU A 131 -4.95 -0.19 -6.42
N ALA A 132 -3.69 0.21 -6.31
CA ALA A 132 -3.31 1.50 -5.75
C ALA A 132 -3.83 2.68 -6.60
N VAL A 133 -3.80 2.57 -7.93
CA VAL A 133 -4.39 3.55 -8.85
C VAL A 133 -5.89 3.65 -8.65
N ILE A 134 -6.59 2.51 -8.56
CA ILE A 134 -8.05 2.49 -8.33
C ILE A 134 -8.38 3.18 -7.00
N CYS A 135 -7.65 2.87 -5.93
CA CYS A 135 -7.83 3.52 -4.63
C CYS A 135 -7.57 5.03 -4.70
N LEU A 136 -6.51 5.44 -5.38
CA LEU A 136 -6.16 6.85 -5.56
C LEU A 136 -7.27 7.61 -6.28
N VAL A 137 -7.74 7.07 -7.41
CA VAL A 137 -8.83 7.67 -8.19
C VAL A 137 -10.13 7.74 -7.38
N ALA A 138 -10.47 6.69 -6.66
CA ALA A 138 -11.67 6.64 -5.82
C ALA A 138 -11.65 7.75 -4.74
N ILE A 139 -10.50 7.96 -4.09
CA ILE A 139 -10.35 9.02 -3.07
C ILE A 139 -10.47 10.40 -3.71
N MET A 140 -9.79 10.63 -4.84
CA MET A 140 -9.85 11.92 -5.55
C MET A 140 -11.26 12.28 -6.02
N VAL A 141 -12.01 11.30 -6.53
CA VAL A 141 -13.41 11.49 -6.95
C VAL A 141 -14.31 11.82 -5.75
N GLN A 142 -14.09 11.19 -4.60
CA GLN A 142 -14.85 11.50 -3.39
C GLN A 142 -14.57 12.93 -2.87
N GLU A 143 -13.33 13.38 -2.95
CA GLU A 143 -12.96 14.74 -2.53
C GLU A 143 -13.57 15.79 -3.48
N SER A 144 -13.55 15.56 -4.79
CA SER A 144 -14.17 16.45 -5.78
C SER A 144 -15.68 16.61 -5.55
N ARG A 145 -16.38 15.54 -5.18
CA ARG A 145 -17.82 15.58 -4.90
C ARG A 145 -18.17 16.37 -3.64
N LYS A 146 -17.29 16.36 -2.61
CA LYS A 146 -17.50 17.14 -1.39
C LYS A 146 -17.31 18.64 -1.63
N GLY A 147 -16.27 19.02 -2.37
CA GLY A 147 -16.02 20.43 -2.72
C GLY A 147 -17.16 21.09 -3.51
N THR A 148 -17.91 20.31 -4.28
CA THR A 148 -19.07 20.83 -5.03
C THR A 148 -20.32 20.98 -4.13
N ALA A 149 -20.44 20.19 -3.07
CA ALA A 149 -21.57 20.27 -2.13
C ALA A 149 -21.46 21.47 -1.15
N ASP A 150 -20.26 21.92 -0.86
CA ASP A 150 -20.00 23.04 0.04
C ASP A 150 -20.13 24.44 -0.66
N THR A 151 -20.39 24.45 -1.98
CA THR A 151 -20.50 25.67 -2.79
C THR A 151 -21.96 26.01 -3.19
N ILE A 152 -22.94 25.22 -2.70
CA ILE A 152 -24.39 25.45 -2.89
C ILE A 152 -25.04 25.79 -1.54
#